data_067c6689dfc0719bfdba515f5ae4e340
#
_entry.id   067c6689dfc0719bfdba515f5ae4e340
#
_cell.length_a   1.000
_cell.length_b   1.000
_cell.length_c   1.000
_cell.angle_alpha   90.00
_cell.angle_beta   90.00
_cell.angle_gamma   90.00
#
_symmetry.space_group_name_H-M   'P 1'
#
loop_
_entity.id
_entity.type
_entity.pdbx_description
1 polymer ?
#
loop_
_entity_poly.entity_id
_entity_poly.type
_entity_poly.pdbx_seq_one_letter_code
_entity_poly.pdbx_strand_id
1 'polypeptide(L)'
;MKKKLKLPNVTLLAATSSEVDAAQVSMRISLHNIEFGKAVLLCPSPPKKKYPDIEYISIPPLNSVDDYNELIFQDLHKYFKTSHCLIVQADSFVVNSNLWKNEFLEYDYIGGPWPNKIKINANLVLHLEK
;
A
#
# COMPACT_ATOMS: atom_id res chain seq x y z
N MET A 1 -0.63 10.22 -25.96
CA MET A 1 -0.37 10.25 -24.51
C MET A 1 -1.46 9.53 -23.75
N LYS A 2 -1.07 8.59 -22.95
CA LYS A 2 -2.01 7.81 -22.17
C LYS A 2 -2.49 8.63 -20.97
N LYS A 3 -3.80 8.78 -20.82
CA LYS A 3 -4.38 9.53 -19.72
C LYS A 3 -4.32 8.68 -18.45
N LYS A 4 -3.82 9.24 -17.35
CA LYS A 4 -3.77 8.54 -16.08
C LYS A 4 -5.18 8.30 -15.55
N LEU A 5 -5.38 7.14 -14.93
CA LEU A 5 -6.58 6.89 -14.14
C LEU A 5 -6.55 7.80 -12.91
N LYS A 6 -7.69 8.42 -12.62
CA LYS A 6 -7.81 9.31 -11.46
C LYS A 6 -8.63 8.65 -10.36
N LEU A 7 -8.04 8.55 -9.17
CA LEU A 7 -8.69 7.98 -7.99
C LEU A 7 -8.61 8.98 -6.82
N PRO A 8 -9.41 10.06 -6.88
CA PRO A 8 -9.32 11.11 -5.85
C PRO A 8 -9.75 10.63 -4.46
N ASN A 9 -10.51 9.55 -4.36
CA ASN A 9 -10.98 9.02 -3.08
C ASN A 9 -10.10 7.91 -2.52
N VAL A 10 -8.93 7.68 -3.13
CA VAL A 10 -8.00 6.64 -2.70
C VAL A 10 -6.66 7.27 -2.35
N THR A 11 -6.12 6.92 -1.20
CA THR A 11 -4.75 7.29 -0.80
C THR A 11 -3.82 6.12 -1.10
N LEU A 12 -2.72 6.40 -1.79
CA LEU A 12 -1.64 5.43 -1.96
C LEU A 12 -0.78 5.47 -0.70
N LEU A 13 -0.51 4.33 -0.09
CA LEU A 13 0.21 4.29 1.17
C LEU A 13 1.22 3.15 1.20
N ALA A 14 2.38 3.42 1.76
CA ALA A 14 3.37 2.40 2.08
C ALA A 14 3.90 2.66 3.48
N ALA A 15 4.23 1.59 4.20
CA ALA A 15 4.80 1.67 5.54
C ALA A 15 5.98 0.71 5.64
N THR A 16 7.13 1.22 6.08
CA THR A 16 8.32 0.39 6.21
C THR A 16 9.34 1.06 7.11
N SER A 17 10.16 0.26 7.78
CA SER A 17 11.31 0.75 8.55
C SER A 17 12.63 0.48 7.85
N SER A 18 12.73 -0.64 7.15
CA SER A 18 14.01 -1.15 6.65
C SER A 18 14.19 -0.98 5.14
N GLU A 19 13.12 -0.77 4.39
CA GLU A 19 13.18 -0.74 2.93
C GLU A 19 12.56 0.54 2.38
N VAL A 20 12.94 1.66 2.97
CA VAL A 20 12.33 2.96 2.66
C VAL A 20 12.54 3.37 1.20
N ASP A 21 13.75 3.18 0.69
CA ASP A 21 14.05 3.55 -0.70
C ASP A 21 13.28 2.67 -1.69
N ALA A 22 13.23 1.36 -1.43
CA ALA A 22 12.49 0.44 -2.31
C ALA A 22 10.99 0.71 -2.27
N ALA A 23 10.44 1.02 -1.09
CA ALA A 23 9.04 1.38 -0.95
C ALA A 23 8.73 2.65 -1.72
N GLN A 24 9.62 3.64 -1.67
CA GLN A 24 9.43 4.87 -2.43
C GLN A 24 9.42 4.61 -3.94
N VAL A 25 10.28 3.71 -4.42
CA VAL A 25 10.28 3.33 -5.83
C VAL A 25 8.95 2.71 -6.22
N SER A 26 8.43 1.80 -5.39
CA SER A 26 7.11 1.18 -5.63
C SER A 26 6.00 2.23 -5.69
N MET A 27 6.04 3.21 -4.81
CA MET A 27 5.08 4.32 -4.84
C MET A 27 5.23 5.14 -6.12
N ARG A 28 6.46 5.44 -6.52
CA ARG A 28 6.70 6.21 -7.73
C ARG A 28 6.18 5.51 -8.97
N ILE A 29 6.37 4.21 -9.06
CA ILE A 29 5.83 3.41 -10.18
C ILE A 29 4.29 3.49 -10.18
N SER A 30 3.68 3.34 -9.01
CA SER A 30 2.22 3.40 -8.88
C SER A 30 1.67 4.78 -9.25
N LEU A 31 2.36 5.84 -8.83
CA LEU A 31 1.99 7.22 -9.15
C LEU A 31 2.14 7.54 -10.64
N HIS A 32 3.03 6.84 -11.33
CA HIS A 32 3.15 6.99 -12.77
C HIS A 32 1.90 6.48 -13.49
N ASN A 33 1.25 5.47 -12.94
CA ASN A 33 0.09 4.83 -13.55
C ASN A 33 -1.25 5.42 -13.11
N ILE A 34 -1.33 5.91 -11.89
CA ILE A 34 -2.58 6.40 -11.29
C ILE A 34 -2.34 7.72 -10.59
N GLU A 35 -3.29 8.65 -10.75
CA GLU A 35 -3.33 9.87 -9.96
C GLU A 35 -4.23 9.63 -8.75
N PHE A 36 -3.60 9.49 -7.57
CA PHE A 36 -4.31 9.27 -6.32
C PHE A 36 -4.71 10.60 -5.68
N GLY A 37 -5.66 10.55 -4.74
CA GLY A 37 -6.02 11.73 -3.97
C GLY A 37 -4.86 12.19 -3.08
N LYS A 38 -4.08 11.23 -2.57
CA LYS A 38 -2.90 11.51 -1.77
C LYS A 38 -1.96 10.31 -1.80
N ALA A 39 -0.67 10.55 -1.57
CA ALA A 39 0.32 9.48 -1.42
C ALA A 39 1.10 9.71 -0.14
N VAL A 40 1.18 8.69 0.71
CA VAL A 40 1.77 8.79 2.05
C VAL A 40 2.77 7.66 2.25
N LEU A 41 3.97 8.01 2.68
CA LEU A 41 4.99 7.04 3.07
C LEU A 41 5.22 7.14 4.57
N LEU A 42 4.93 6.06 5.29
CA LEU A 42 5.13 5.96 6.73
C LEU A 42 6.48 5.29 6.99
N CYS A 43 7.38 6.00 7.64
CA CYS A 43 8.73 5.49 7.91
C CYS A 43 9.33 6.22 9.09
N PRO A 44 10.29 5.61 9.81
CA PRO A 44 10.93 6.30 10.95
C PRO A 44 11.74 7.51 10.50
N SER A 45 12.41 7.40 9.36
CA SER A 45 13.19 8.48 8.79
C SER A 45 13.00 8.51 7.28
N PRO A 46 12.77 9.68 6.69
CA PRO A 46 12.53 9.75 5.26
C PRO A 46 13.77 9.40 4.44
N PRO A 47 13.60 8.98 3.19
CA PRO A 47 14.75 8.79 2.30
C PRO A 47 15.46 10.10 2.03
N LYS A 48 16.70 10.03 1.55
CA LYS A 48 17.49 11.24 1.24
C LYS A 48 16.81 12.08 0.17
N LYS A 49 16.29 11.43 -0.86
CA LYS A 49 15.57 12.13 -1.91
C LYS A 49 14.09 12.04 -1.66
N LYS A 50 13.45 13.20 -1.50
CA LYS A 50 12.01 13.31 -1.31
C LYS A 50 11.36 13.83 -2.58
N TYR A 51 10.10 13.45 -2.79
CA TYR A 51 9.31 13.90 -3.92
C TYR A 51 8.12 14.72 -3.43
N PRO A 52 7.77 15.81 -4.12
CA PRO A 52 6.71 16.71 -3.63
C PRO A 52 5.32 16.08 -3.66
N ASP A 53 5.11 15.03 -4.44
CA ASP A 53 3.82 14.34 -4.52
C ASP A 53 3.65 13.24 -3.48
N ILE A 54 4.65 13.03 -2.61
CA ILE A 54 4.57 12.05 -1.52
C ILE A 54 4.69 12.78 -0.19
N GLU A 55 3.76 12.53 0.72
CA GLU A 55 3.84 13.02 2.10
C GLU A 55 4.59 11.98 2.94
N TYR A 56 5.57 12.45 3.70
CA TYR A 56 6.38 11.57 4.56
C TYR A 56 5.97 11.79 6.01
N ILE A 57 5.47 10.73 6.65
CA ILE A 57 5.02 10.78 8.04
C ILE A 57 5.90 9.86 8.87
N SER A 58 6.45 10.42 9.96
CA SER A 58 7.32 9.66 10.85
C SER A 58 6.48 8.74 11.75
N ILE A 59 6.91 7.48 11.83
CA ILE A 59 6.31 6.48 12.72
C ILE A 59 7.42 5.81 13.51
N PRO A 60 7.10 5.18 14.66
CA PRO A 60 8.09 4.36 15.36
C PRO A 60 8.57 3.22 14.46
N PRO A 61 9.83 2.76 14.65
CA PRO A 61 10.35 1.65 13.86
C PRO A 61 9.46 0.40 13.96
N LEU A 62 9.27 -0.27 12.82
CA LEU A 62 8.55 -1.53 12.75
C LEU A 62 9.57 -2.66 12.89
N ASN A 63 9.63 -3.28 14.05
CA ASN A 63 10.67 -4.25 14.39
C ASN A 63 10.26 -5.70 14.13
N SER A 64 8.99 -5.93 13.77
CA SER A 64 8.47 -7.27 13.55
C SER A 64 7.29 -7.23 12.59
N VAL A 65 6.90 -8.41 12.10
CA VAL A 65 5.68 -8.57 11.30
C VAL A 65 4.46 -8.16 12.14
N ASP A 66 4.48 -8.45 13.44
CA ASP A 66 3.39 -8.07 14.34
C ASP A 66 3.23 -6.56 14.43
N ASP A 67 4.33 -5.81 14.51
CA ASP A 67 4.28 -4.36 14.52
C ASP A 67 3.66 -3.82 13.23
N TYR A 68 4.05 -4.39 12.10
CA TYR A 68 3.49 -4.01 10.80
C TYR A 68 2.00 -4.31 10.74
N ASN A 69 1.60 -5.49 11.16
CA ASN A 69 0.18 -5.89 11.16
C ASN A 69 -0.65 -5.00 12.07
N GLU A 70 -0.13 -4.65 13.24
CA GLU A 70 -0.83 -3.74 14.15
C GLU A 70 -1.03 -2.38 13.51
N LEU A 71 -0.01 -1.85 12.85
CA LEU A 71 -0.13 -0.58 12.15
C LEU A 71 -1.22 -0.65 11.07
N ILE A 72 -1.17 -1.68 10.23
CA ILE A 72 -2.08 -1.80 9.09
C ILE A 72 -3.53 -2.05 9.55
N PHE A 73 -3.73 -2.89 10.54
CA PHE A 73 -5.09 -3.28 10.94
C PHE A 73 -5.70 -2.42 12.03
N GLN A 74 -4.89 -1.72 12.83
CA GLN A 74 -5.41 -0.95 13.96
C GLN A 74 -5.22 0.55 13.80
N ASP A 75 -4.10 1.00 13.26
CA ASP A 75 -3.72 2.40 13.28
C ASP A 75 -3.79 3.10 11.93
N LEU A 76 -4.00 2.37 10.85
CA LEU A 76 -3.90 2.91 9.50
C LEU A 76 -4.82 4.12 9.28
N HIS A 77 -6.02 4.08 9.85
CA HIS A 77 -7.02 5.14 9.72
C HIS A 77 -6.52 6.50 10.22
N LYS A 78 -5.47 6.52 11.02
CA LYS A 78 -4.88 7.77 11.53
C LYS A 78 -4.07 8.51 10.47
N TYR A 79 -3.71 7.82 9.38
CA TYR A 79 -2.74 8.32 8.42
C TYR A 79 -3.33 8.66 7.05
N PHE A 80 -4.61 8.45 6.84
CA PHE A 80 -5.25 8.88 5.61
C PHE A 80 -6.69 9.34 5.89
N LYS A 81 -7.21 10.20 5.00
CA LYS A 81 -8.54 10.81 5.17
C LYS A 81 -9.50 10.51 4.01
N THR A 82 -9.00 9.89 2.95
CA THR A 82 -9.86 9.47 1.84
C THR A 82 -10.68 8.25 2.24
N SER A 83 -11.69 7.92 1.43
CA SER A 83 -12.57 6.80 1.76
C SER A 83 -11.85 5.45 1.74
N HIS A 84 -10.82 5.33 0.93
CA HIS A 84 -10.08 4.09 0.76
C HIS A 84 -8.58 4.34 0.72
N CYS A 85 -7.83 3.27 0.93
CA CYS A 85 -6.39 3.30 0.94
C CYS A 85 -5.87 2.10 0.15
N LEU A 86 -4.96 2.35 -0.79
CA LEU A 86 -4.28 1.28 -1.51
C LEU A 86 -2.88 1.15 -0.97
N ILE A 87 -2.57 -0.02 -0.42
CA ILE A 87 -1.29 -0.27 0.24
C ILE A 87 -0.35 -0.97 -0.73
N VAL A 88 0.84 -0.40 -0.90
CA VAL A 88 1.94 -1.04 -1.64
C VAL A 88 3.10 -1.30 -0.69
N GLN A 89 3.99 -2.18 -1.11
CA GLN A 89 5.18 -2.53 -0.34
C GLN A 89 6.41 -2.40 -1.24
N ALA A 90 7.59 -2.64 -0.68
CA ALA A 90 8.83 -2.55 -1.43
C ALA A 90 8.84 -3.47 -2.66
N ASP A 91 8.11 -4.57 -2.58
CA ASP A 91 8.06 -5.60 -3.62
C ASP A 91 6.71 -5.66 -4.36
N SER A 92 5.85 -4.66 -4.18
CA SER A 92 4.54 -4.65 -4.84
C SER A 92 4.13 -3.24 -5.22
N PHE A 93 3.60 -3.10 -6.43
CA PHE A 93 3.21 -1.81 -6.96
C PHE A 93 2.20 -1.98 -8.09
N VAL A 94 1.53 -0.89 -8.45
CA VAL A 94 0.54 -0.91 -9.54
C VAL A 94 1.24 -0.87 -10.88
N VAL A 95 0.97 -1.85 -11.73
CA VAL A 95 1.56 -1.91 -13.09
C VAL A 95 0.54 -1.73 -14.19
N ASN A 96 -0.73 -2.04 -13.94
CA ASN A 96 -1.75 -1.99 -14.98
C ASN A 96 -3.04 -1.36 -14.46
N SER A 97 -3.14 -0.05 -14.62
CA SER A 97 -4.31 0.70 -14.16
C SER A 97 -5.58 0.36 -14.95
N ASN A 98 -5.46 -0.27 -16.13
CA ASN A 98 -6.62 -0.68 -16.92
C ASN A 98 -7.44 -1.78 -16.24
N LEU A 99 -6.86 -2.48 -15.27
CA LEU A 99 -7.57 -3.52 -14.53
C LEU A 99 -8.36 -2.97 -13.35
N TRP A 100 -8.28 -1.68 -13.09
CA TRP A 100 -9.05 -1.06 -12.01
C TRP A 100 -10.56 -1.15 -12.31
N LYS A 101 -11.33 -1.48 -11.27
CA LYS A 101 -12.79 -1.48 -11.31
C LYS A 101 -13.32 -0.64 -10.17
N ASN A 102 -14.25 0.25 -10.46
CA ASN A 102 -14.83 1.10 -9.42
C ASN A 102 -15.57 0.31 -8.33
N GLU A 103 -16.01 -0.91 -8.64
CA GLU A 103 -16.62 -1.77 -7.64
C GLU A 103 -15.68 -2.14 -6.50
N PHE A 104 -14.36 -2.00 -6.69
CA PHE A 104 -13.40 -2.22 -5.60
C PHE A 104 -13.69 -1.31 -4.41
N LEU A 105 -14.24 -0.11 -4.67
CA LEU A 105 -14.56 0.85 -3.62
C LEU A 105 -15.81 0.47 -2.82
N GLU A 106 -16.49 -0.61 -3.20
CA GLU A 106 -17.66 -1.10 -2.48
C GLU A 106 -17.28 -2.10 -1.40
N TYR A 107 -16.02 -2.49 -1.31
CA TYR A 107 -15.54 -3.46 -0.33
C TYR A 107 -14.75 -2.78 0.78
N ASP A 108 -14.87 -3.33 1.98
CA ASP A 108 -14.10 -2.83 3.13
C ASP A 108 -12.63 -3.26 3.05
N TYR A 109 -12.36 -4.39 2.41
CA TYR A 109 -11.01 -4.91 2.27
C TYR A 109 -10.90 -5.80 1.04
N ILE A 110 -9.83 -5.58 0.27
CA ILE A 110 -9.48 -6.46 -0.85
C ILE A 110 -7.99 -6.76 -0.72
N GLY A 111 -7.63 -8.03 -0.59
CA GLY A 111 -6.24 -8.46 -0.60
C GLY A 111 -5.85 -8.99 -1.97
N GLY A 112 -4.55 -9.17 -2.17
CA GLY A 112 -4.05 -9.81 -3.37
C GLY A 112 -4.50 -11.27 -3.44
N PRO A 113 -4.67 -11.83 -4.64
CA PRO A 113 -5.07 -13.23 -4.74
C PRO A 113 -3.95 -14.15 -4.28
N TRP A 114 -4.32 -15.14 -3.50
CA TRP A 114 -3.41 -16.17 -3.01
C TRP A 114 -3.70 -17.47 -3.74
N PRO A 115 -2.74 -18.38 -3.83
CA PRO A 115 -3.03 -19.72 -4.32
C PRO A 115 -4.16 -20.35 -3.50
N ASN A 116 -4.93 -21.27 -4.09
CA ASN A 116 -6.07 -21.88 -3.42
C ASN A 116 -5.68 -22.53 -2.08
N LYS A 117 -4.44 -22.95 -1.96
CA LYS A 117 -3.94 -23.58 -0.74
C LYS A 117 -2.51 -23.13 -0.52
N ILE A 118 -2.26 -22.48 0.59
CA ILE A 118 -0.92 -22.06 0.94
C ILE A 118 -0.61 -22.42 2.38
N LYS A 119 0.60 -22.92 2.60
CA LYS A 119 1.08 -23.28 3.92
C LYS A 119 1.94 -22.13 4.44
N ILE A 120 1.47 -21.42 5.45
CA ILE A 120 2.16 -20.25 5.99
C ILE A 120 3.23 -20.65 6.99
N ASN A 121 2.95 -21.67 7.81
CA ASN A 121 3.95 -22.26 8.69
C ASN A 121 3.56 -23.73 8.91
N ALA A 122 4.30 -24.44 9.73
CA ALA A 122 4.10 -25.88 9.90
C ALA A 122 2.67 -26.26 10.25
N ASN A 123 1.91 -25.37 10.88
CA ASN A 123 0.59 -25.71 11.42
C ASN A 123 -0.54 -24.92 10.80
N LEU A 124 -0.25 -23.97 9.92
CA LEU A 124 -1.29 -23.09 9.39
C LEU A 124 -1.39 -23.26 7.88
N VAL A 125 -2.57 -23.62 7.42
CA VAL A 125 -2.89 -23.71 6.00
C VAL A 125 -4.07 -22.81 5.73
N LEU A 126 -3.91 -21.86 4.79
CA LEU A 126 -4.98 -21.01 4.35
C LEU A 126 -5.61 -21.56 3.09
N HIS A 127 -6.92 -21.60 3.09
CA HIS A 127 -7.72 -21.92 1.93
C HIS A 127 -8.48 -20.68 1.55
N LEU A 128 -8.26 -20.19 0.33
CA LEU A 128 -8.99 -19.05 -0.18
C LEU A 128 -9.91 -19.51 -1.29
N GLU A 129 -11.18 -19.31 -1.09
CA GLU A 129 -12.19 -19.63 -2.07
C GLU A 129 -12.48 -18.39 -2.91
N LYS A 130 -12.68 -18.65 -4.18
CA LYS A 130 -13.04 -17.57 -5.10
C LYS A 130 -14.54 -17.40 -5.16
#